data_874a498fa2a6b4e1448ac8c727800caf
#
_entry.id   874a498fa2a6b4e1448ac8c727800caf
#
_cell.length_a   1.000
_cell.length_b   1.000
_cell.length_c   1.000
_cell.angle_alpha   90.00
_cell.angle_beta   90.00
_cell.angle_gamma   90.00
#
_symmetry.space_group_name_H-M   'P 1'
#
loop_
_entity.id
_entity.type
_entity.pdbx_description
1 polymer ?
#
loop_
_entity_poly.entity_id
_entity_poly.type
_entity_poly.pdbx_seq_one_letter_code
_entity_poly.pdbx_strand_id
1 'polypeptide(L)'
;MSCGVILSGGLSRRFQTPGEPWIDKALYRVGNEPMIKLVYEALSRVVDEVFIAVNNQDRTMSYKSIIPSANYVIDDERFRGPLAGIYSALGKCRGDYAVVVPNDMPYITPKALEPLINELRNFDAVTYIYPNGHLENALIALRRDVALQYMNLLINYGRSKIFDLVRGLPKVLFLNPLIHGIELRSLVNINRREDLMNTAMSMNEQVIRNDISIIRNYTIDDVVSKRLSELTGSLWYTLITGDPWPEFRLYVESGLHFLAGHVLLDSTNENVKQ
;
A
#
# COMPACT_ATOMS: atom_id res chain seq x y z
N MET A 1 10.61 -7.34 16.01
CA MET A 1 9.15 -7.20 16.19
C MET A 1 8.55 -6.63 14.93
N SER A 2 7.32 -6.99 14.60
CA SER A 2 6.61 -6.54 13.39
C SER A 2 5.18 -6.09 13.71
N CYS A 3 4.66 -5.14 12.94
CA CYS A 3 3.31 -4.62 13.08
C CYS A 3 2.47 -4.92 11.85
N GLY A 4 1.20 -5.20 12.05
CA GLY A 4 0.18 -5.19 11.00
C GLY A 4 -0.58 -3.88 11.02
N VAL A 5 -0.92 -3.35 9.85
CA VAL A 5 -1.75 -2.15 9.71
C VAL A 5 -2.90 -2.47 8.78
N ILE A 6 -4.14 -2.42 9.30
CA ILE A 6 -5.35 -2.56 8.48
C ILE A 6 -5.87 -1.17 8.15
N LEU A 7 -5.91 -0.83 6.85
CA LEU A 7 -6.44 0.45 6.39
C LEU A 7 -7.97 0.40 6.29
N SER A 8 -8.66 1.19 7.08
CA SER A 8 -10.11 1.22 7.14
C SER A 8 -10.72 2.64 7.19
N GLY A 9 -10.07 3.63 6.59
CA GLY A 9 -10.54 5.02 6.48
C GLY A 9 -11.47 5.30 5.29
N GLY A 10 -11.61 4.38 4.33
CA GLY A 10 -12.35 4.58 3.08
C GLY A 10 -13.87 4.75 3.25
N LEU A 11 -14.50 5.50 2.33
CA LEU A 11 -15.95 5.81 2.39
C LEU A 11 -16.84 4.73 1.75
N SER A 12 -16.29 3.63 1.24
CA SER A 12 -17.02 2.49 0.67
C SER A 12 -18.04 2.87 -0.44
N ARG A 13 -17.83 3.97 -1.17
CA ARG A 13 -18.84 4.52 -2.11
C ARG A 13 -19.26 3.55 -3.22
N ARG A 14 -18.30 2.80 -3.80
CA ARG A 14 -18.55 1.83 -4.87
C ARG A 14 -19.28 0.57 -4.40
N PHE A 15 -19.31 0.34 -3.09
CA PHE A 15 -19.93 -0.81 -2.46
C PHE A 15 -21.42 -0.57 -2.16
N GLN A 16 -21.88 0.68 -2.26
CA GLN A 16 -23.26 1.05 -1.93
C GLN A 16 -24.20 0.71 -3.09
N THR A 17 -25.41 0.27 -2.74
CA THR A 17 -26.53 0.08 -3.69
C THR A 17 -27.45 1.31 -3.60
N PRO A 18 -27.80 1.96 -4.72
CA PRO A 18 -28.73 3.08 -4.70
C PRO A 18 -30.06 2.69 -4.05
N GLY A 19 -30.54 3.54 -3.13
CA GLY A 19 -31.80 3.31 -2.40
C GLY A 19 -31.70 2.43 -1.15
N GLU A 20 -30.55 1.81 -0.88
CA GLU A 20 -30.30 1.09 0.38
C GLU A 20 -29.60 1.98 1.42
N PRO A 21 -29.76 1.67 2.74
CA PRO A 21 -28.97 2.31 3.78
C PRO A 21 -27.48 2.13 3.55
N TRP A 22 -26.67 3.15 3.92
CA TRP A 22 -25.23 3.08 3.83
C TRP A 22 -24.66 1.94 4.69
N ILE A 23 -23.76 1.15 4.11
CA ILE A 23 -23.12 0.02 4.76
C ILE A 23 -21.60 0.25 4.80
N ASP A 24 -20.98 0.11 5.96
CA ASP A 24 -19.53 0.03 6.04
C ASP A 24 -19.06 -1.30 5.44
N LYS A 25 -18.33 -1.21 4.32
CA LYS A 25 -17.83 -2.38 3.60
C LYS A 25 -17.02 -3.32 4.50
N ALA A 26 -16.22 -2.78 5.41
CA ALA A 26 -15.41 -3.55 6.34
C ALA A 26 -16.23 -4.49 7.24
N LEU A 27 -17.48 -4.11 7.54
CA LEU A 27 -18.42 -4.88 8.36
C LEU A 27 -19.28 -5.85 7.55
N TYR A 28 -19.20 -5.80 6.21
CA TYR A 28 -19.95 -6.73 5.37
C TYR A 28 -19.41 -8.15 5.56
N ARG A 29 -20.33 -9.10 5.65
CA ARG A 29 -19.97 -10.50 5.94
C ARG A 29 -19.59 -11.26 4.67
N VAL A 30 -18.47 -11.97 4.75
CA VAL A 30 -18.03 -12.97 3.80
C VAL A 30 -18.10 -14.32 4.52
N GLY A 31 -19.04 -15.16 4.10
CA GLY A 31 -19.44 -16.29 4.93
C GLY A 31 -20.06 -15.82 6.25
N ASN A 32 -19.51 -16.26 7.36
CA ASN A 32 -20.02 -15.95 8.71
C ASN A 32 -19.33 -14.75 9.39
N GLU A 33 -18.26 -14.19 8.80
CA GLU A 33 -17.43 -13.20 9.46
C GLU A 33 -17.34 -11.87 8.67
N PRO A 34 -17.25 -10.71 9.35
CA PRO A 34 -16.97 -9.44 8.71
C PRO A 34 -15.63 -9.43 7.99
N MET A 35 -15.53 -8.76 6.83
CA MET A 35 -14.28 -8.70 6.04
C MET A 35 -13.09 -8.24 6.88
N ILE A 36 -13.24 -7.20 7.68
CA ILE A 36 -12.16 -6.68 8.52
C ILE A 36 -11.65 -7.71 9.54
N LYS A 37 -12.54 -8.58 10.04
CA LYS A 37 -12.17 -9.63 10.99
C LYS A 37 -11.33 -10.72 10.30
N LEU A 38 -11.71 -11.12 9.10
CA LEU A 38 -10.95 -12.09 8.30
C LEU A 38 -9.54 -11.56 8.00
N VAL A 39 -9.41 -10.29 7.62
CA VAL A 39 -8.10 -9.64 7.41
C VAL A 39 -7.30 -9.61 8.71
N TYR A 40 -7.94 -9.24 9.82
CA TYR A 40 -7.29 -9.21 11.15
C TYR A 40 -6.76 -10.59 11.55
N GLU A 41 -7.56 -11.64 11.40
CA GLU A 41 -7.18 -13.01 11.76
C GLU A 41 -6.01 -13.53 10.92
N ALA A 42 -5.95 -13.20 9.62
CA ALA A 42 -4.83 -13.57 8.79
C ALA A 42 -3.55 -12.82 9.19
N LEU A 43 -3.66 -11.49 9.39
CA LEU A 43 -2.53 -10.63 9.71
C LEU A 43 -1.95 -10.92 11.10
N SER A 44 -2.80 -11.14 12.11
CA SER A 44 -2.38 -11.45 13.49
C SER A 44 -1.59 -12.74 13.66
N ARG A 45 -1.58 -13.62 12.64
CA ARG A 45 -0.78 -14.85 12.65
C ARG A 45 0.67 -14.63 12.23
N VAL A 46 0.98 -13.49 11.62
CA VAL A 46 2.32 -13.22 11.04
C VAL A 46 3.02 -12.00 11.64
N VAL A 47 2.32 -11.23 12.48
CA VAL A 47 2.87 -10.03 13.14
C VAL A 47 2.61 -10.05 14.65
N ASP A 48 3.42 -9.30 15.41
CA ASP A 48 3.35 -9.26 16.88
C ASP A 48 2.22 -8.35 17.40
N GLU A 49 1.87 -7.29 16.68
CA GLU A 49 0.78 -6.37 17.03
C GLU A 49 0.04 -5.87 15.79
N VAL A 50 -1.27 -5.64 15.90
CA VAL A 50 -2.10 -5.16 14.79
C VAL A 50 -2.74 -3.83 15.15
N PHE A 51 -2.62 -2.87 14.24
CA PHE A 51 -3.29 -1.58 14.26
C PHE A 51 -4.39 -1.52 13.20
N ILE A 52 -5.55 -1.00 13.55
CA ILE A 52 -6.62 -0.67 12.60
C ILE A 52 -6.68 0.85 12.49
N ALA A 53 -6.33 1.37 11.32
CA ALA A 53 -6.37 2.80 11.02
C ALA A 53 -7.76 3.17 10.49
N VAL A 54 -8.39 4.14 11.13
CA VAL A 54 -9.75 4.61 10.84
C VAL A 54 -9.78 6.12 10.71
N ASN A 55 -10.75 6.65 9.96
CA ASN A 55 -10.88 8.09 9.75
C ASN A 55 -11.62 8.83 10.87
N ASN A 56 -12.29 8.14 11.81
CA ASN A 56 -13.00 8.76 12.92
C ASN A 56 -13.22 7.80 14.09
N GLN A 57 -13.64 8.37 15.24
CA GLN A 57 -13.85 7.64 16.49
C GLN A 57 -15.06 6.69 16.44
N ASP A 58 -16.10 7.00 15.68
CA ASP A 58 -17.31 6.16 15.60
C ASP A 58 -16.99 4.78 14.99
N ARG A 59 -16.11 4.76 13.98
CA ARG A 59 -15.60 3.49 13.42
C ARG A 59 -14.78 2.70 14.43
N THR A 60 -13.97 3.37 15.23
CA THR A 60 -13.25 2.71 16.33
C THR A 60 -14.21 1.97 17.25
N MET A 61 -15.29 2.60 17.69
CA MET A 61 -16.29 1.98 18.55
C MET A 61 -16.95 0.77 17.88
N SER A 62 -17.35 0.91 16.62
CA SER A 62 -17.99 -0.16 15.84
C SER A 62 -17.07 -1.37 15.68
N TYR A 63 -15.79 -1.17 15.34
CA TYR A 63 -14.85 -2.25 15.11
C TYR A 63 -14.35 -2.90 16.40
N LYS A 64 -14.22 -2.11 17.50
CA LYS A 64 -13.78 -2.59 18.80
C LYS A 64 -14.72 -3.64 19.40
N SER A 65 -16.02 -3.57 19.08
CA SER A 65 -16.99 -4.60 19.49
C SER A 65 -16.75 -5.95 18.82
N ILE A 66 -16.10 -5.96 17.64
CA ILE A 66 -15.82 -7.16 16.82
C ILE A 66 -14.40 -7.65 17.04
N ILE A 67 -13.43 -6.73 17.15
CA ILE A 67 -12.00 -7.03 17.29
C ILE A 67 -11.43 -6.26 18.50
N PRO A 68 -11.76 -6.65 19.72
CA PRO A 68 -11.34 -5.92 20.93
C PRO A 68 -9.83 -5.97 21.17
N SER A 69 -9.13 -6.96 20.61
CA SER A 69 -7.69 -7.16 20.76
C SER A 69 -6.81 -6.33 19.82
N ALA A 70 -7.39 -5.65 18.83
CA ALA A 70 -6.63 -4.76 17.95
C ALA A 70 -6.34 -3.41 18.62
N ASN A 71 -5.24 -2.79 18.23
CA ASN A 71 -4.97 -1.38 18.51
C ASN A 71 -5.67 -0.50 17.47
N TYR A 72 -6.17 0.67 17.88
CA TYR A 72 -6.86 1.59 16.98
C TYR A 72 -6.12 2.91 16.88
N VAL A 73 -6.00 3.45 15.67
CA VAL A 73 -5.41 4.76 15.42
C VAL A 73 -6.32 5.56 14.48
N ILE A 74 -6.38 6.87 14.72
CA ILE A 74 -7.07 7.82 13.83
C ILE A 74 -6.09 8.28 12.76
N ASP A 75 -6.57 8.41 11.52
CA ASP A 75 -5.82 8.91 10.39
C ASP A 75 -5.17 10.27 10.69
N ASP A 76 -3.91 10.45 10.31
CA ASP A 76 -3.18 11.70 10.52
C ASP A 76 -3.64 12.77 9.53
N GLU A 77 -4.09 13.92 10.04
CA GLU A 77 -4.68 15.01 9.25
C GLU A 77 -3.72 15.68 8.27
N ARG A 78 -2.41 15.50 8.46
CA ARG A 78 -1.39 16.03 7.53
C ARG A 78 -1.37 15.33 6.18
N PHE A 79 -1.90 14.11 6.13
CA PHE A 79 -2.05 13.34 4.90
C PHE A 79 -3.50 13.28 4.44
N ARG A 80 -3.69 13.07 3.15
CA ARG A 80 -4.96 12.63 2.57
C ARG A 80 -4.84 11.19 2.09
N GLY A 81 -5.92 10.42 2.21
CA GLY A 81 -5.95 9.04 1.71
C GLY A 81 -5.14 8.05 2.57
N PRO A 82 -4.64 6.95 1.98
CA PRO A 82 -4.16 5.82 2.75
C PRO A 82 -2.87 6.09 3.55
N LEU A 83 -2.03 7.04 3.13
CA LEU A 83 -0.82 7.38 3.90
C LEU A 83 -1.15 7.95 5.27
N ALA A 84 -2.32 8.57 5.47
CA ALA A 84 -2.77 9.07 6.77
C ALA A 84 -2.81 7.96 7.82
N GLY A 85 -3.47 6.85 7.50
CA GLY A 85 -3.57 5.69 8.38
C GLY A 85 -2.24 4.98 8.57
N ILE A 86 -1.45 4.84 7.50
CA ILE A 86 -0.11 4.23 7.56
C ILE A 86 0.77 5.03 8.52
N TYR A 87 0.83 6.34 8.35
CA TYR A 87 1.68 7.21 9.18
C TYR A 87 1.30 7.13 10.66
N SER A 88 0.01 7.22 10.98
CA SER A 88 -0.49 7.10 12.35
C SER A 88 -0.13 5.76 12.99
N ALA A 89 -0.31 4.66 12.26
CA ALA A 89 -0.01 3.33 12.76
C ALA A 89 1.50 3.12 12.94
N LEU A 90 2.32 3.50 11.96
CA LEU A 90 3.78 3.40 12.07
C LEU A 90 4.35 4.22 13.23
N GLY A 91 3.76 5.38 13.52
CA GLY A 91 4.15 6.20 14.67
C GLY A 91 3.88 5.54 16.04
N LYS A 92 2.98 4.56 16.11
CA LYS A 92 2.66 3.79 17.32
C LYS A 92 3.28 2.39 17.35
N CYS A 93 3.63 1.87 16.19
CA CYS A 93 4.28 0.58 16.03
C CYS A 93 5.62 0.55 16.77
N ARG A 94 5.89 -0.54 17.49
CA ARG A 94 7.16 -0.76 18.21
C ARG A 94 8.14 -1.63 17.43
N GLY A 95 7.64 -2.27 16.36
CA GLY A 95 8.45 -3.13 15.51
C GLY A 95 9.25 -2.35 14.46
N ASP A 96 10.27 -2.99 13.89
CA ASP A 96 11.11 -2.45 12.82
C ASP A 96 10.44 -2.58 11.45
N TYR A 97 9.48 -3.49 11.34
CA TYR A 97 8.77 -3.85 10.11
C TYR A 97 7.26 -3.69 10.29
N ALA A 98 6.60 -3.28 9.23
CA ALA A 98 5.15 -3.19 9.20
C ALA A 98 4.60 -3.79 7.91
N VAL A 99 3.46 -4.50 8.02
CA VAL A 99 2.68 -4.96 6.86
C VAL A 99 1.36 -4.23 6.84
N VAL A 100 1.10 -3.54 5.76
CA VAL A 100 -0.14 -2.81 5.51
C VAL A 100 -1.05 -3.66 4.64
N VAL A 101 -2.30 -3.80 5.04
CA VAL A 101 -3.33 -4.56 4.33
C VAL A 101 -4.61 -3.73 4.27
N PRO A 102 -5.28 -3.60 3.12
CA PRO A 102 -6.59 -2.95 3.07
C PRO A 102 -7.67 -3.85 3.71
N ASN A 103 -8.71 -3.26 4.28
CA ASN A 103 -9.79 -3.99 4.96
C ASN A 103 -10.70 -4.81 4.02
N ASP A 104 -10.50 -4.70 2.72
CA ASP A 104 -11.33 -5.30 1.67
C ASP A 104 -10.66 -6.47 0.93
N MET A 105 -9.68 -7.09 1.57
CA MET A 105 -9.03 -8.33 1.11
C MET A 105 -9.41 -9.54 1.99
N PRO A 106 -10.68 -9.97 2.04
CA PRO A 106 -11.14 -10.99 2.99
C PRO A 106 -10.54 -12.38 2.78
N TYR A 107 -9.93 -12.62 1.61
CA TYR A 107 -9.30 -13.89 1.26
C TYR A 107 -7.79 -13.91 1.50
N ILE A 108 -7.22 -12.81 2.05
CA ILE A 108 -5.79 -12.74 2.36
C ILE A 108 -5.39 -13.88 3.32
N THR A 109 -4.22 -14.45 3.11
CA THR A 109 -3.73 -15.57 3.91
C THR A 109 -2.38 -15.25 4.54
N PRO A 110 -2.00 -15.89 5.66
CA PRO A 110 -0.65 -15.78 6.21
C PRO A 110 0.43 -16.08 5.16
N LYS A 111 0.22 -17.11 4.33
CA LYS A 111 1.13 -17.48 3.24
C LYS A 111 1.38 -16.32 2.26
N ALA A 112 0.38 -15.47 2.01
CA ALA A 112 0.53 -14.31 1.15
C ALA A 112 1.21 -13.10 1.85
N LEU A 113 1.29 -13.09 3.18
CA LEU A 113 1.90 -12.01 3.94
C LEU A 113 3.38 -12.29 4.29
N GLU A 114 3.73 -13.55 4.52
CA GLU A 114 5.08 -13.96 4.92
C GLU A 114 6.19 -13.54 3.94
N PRO A 115 6.07 -13.70 2.60
CA PRO A 115 7.10 -13.26 1.66
C PRO A 115 7.36 -11.76 1.73
N LEU A 116 6.31 -10.95 1.92
CA LEU A 116 6.43 -9.50 2.05
C LEU A 116 7.31 -9.12 3.25
N ILE A 117 7.14 -9.80 4.39
CA ILE A 117 7.91 -9.52 5.62
C ILE A 117 9.35 -9.98 5.49
N ASN A 118 9.56 -11.17 4.93
CA ASN A 118 10.87 -11.81 4.87
C ASN A 118 11.87 -11.00 4.05
N GLU A 119 11.41 -10.34 2.98
CA GLU A 119 12.25 -9.56 2.08
C GLU A 119 12.63 -8.17 2.64
N LEU A 120 11.98 -7.69 3.71
CA LEU A 120 12.29 -6.39 4.33
C LEU A 120 13.68 -6.33 4.98
N ARG A 121 14.38 -7.44 5.08
CA ARG A 121 15.80 -7.43 5.52
C ARG A 121 16.70 -6.73 4.50
N ASN A 122 16.33 -6.78 3.23
CA ASN A 122 17.12 -6.28 2.10
C ASN A 122 16.49 -5.05 1.43
N PHE A 123 15.19 -4.82 1.63
CA PHE A 123 14.41 -3.77 0.98
C PHE A 123 13.72 -2.86 1.97
N ASP A 124 13.42 -1.64 1.56
CA ASP A 124 12.70 -0.65 2.36
C ASP A 124 11.18 -0.79 2.22
N ALA A 125 10.76 -1.30 1.07
CA ALA A 125 9.37 -1.68 0.80
C ALA A 125 9.30 -2.93 -0.06
N VAL A 126 8.27 -3.76 0.18
CA VAL A 126 7.97 -4.96 -0.60
C VAL A 126 6.46 -4.99 -0.88
N THR A 127 6.06 -5.18 -2.12
CA THR A 127 4.66 -5.28 -2.53
C THR A 127 4.50 -6.30 -3.66
N TYR A 128 3.27 -6.64 -4.02
CA TYR A 128 3.01 -7.53 -5.14
C TYR A 128 2.82 -6.77 -6.46
N ILE A 129 3.38 -7.36 -7.52
CA ILE A 129 3.06 -7.02 -8.90
C ILE A 129 2.37 -8.21 -9.55
N TYR A 130 1.17 -8.00 -10.08
CA TYR A 130 0.45 -9.05 -10.77
C TYR A 130 1.11 -9.40 -12.11
N PRO A 131 0.94 -10.65 -12.62
CA PRO A 131 1.50 -11.06 -13.91
C PRO A 131 1.15 -10.16 -15.10
N ASN A 132 0.03 -9.45 -15.05
CA ASN A 132 -0.37 -8.46 -16.06
C ASN A 132 0.27 -7.07 -15.89
N GLY A 133 1.18 -6.91 -14.93
CA GLY A 133 1.89 -5.65 -14.66
C GLY A 133 1.15 -4.67 -13.73
N HIS A 134 -0.07 -4.97 -13.27
CA HIS A 134 -0.73 -4.15 -12.27
C HIS A 134 -0.09 -4.33 -10.89
N LEU A 135 -0.02 -3.24 -10.12
CA LEU A 135 0.47 -3.25 -8.75
C LEU A 135 -0.68 -3.35 -7.75
N GLU A 136 -0.49 -4.18 -6.73
CA GLU A 136 -1.33 -4.15 -5.55
C GLU A 136 -0.82 -3.04 -4.61
N ASN A 137 -1.44 -1.89 -4.69
CA ASN A 137 -0.91 -0.66 -4.09
C ASN A 137 -1.19 -0.49 -2.60
N ALA A 138 -2.14 -1.24 -2.04
CA ALA A 138 -2.52 -1.11 -0.63
C ALA A 138 -2.01 -2.28 0.24
N LEU A 139 -1.49 -3.34 -0.40
CA LEU A 139 -0.83 -4.45 0.27
C LEU A 139 0.69 -4.26 0.15
N ILE A 140 1.31 -3.73 1.19
CA ILE A 140 2.73 -3.38 1.18
C ILE A 140 3.37 -3.65 2.54
N ALA A 141 4.57 -4.20 2.54
CA ALA A 141 5.40 -4.27 3.72
C ALA A 141 6.48 -3.17 3.69
N LEU A 142 6.80 -2.61 4.84
CA LEU A 142 7.63 -1.41 4.99
C LEU A 142 8.65 -1.58 6.12
N ARG A 143 9.87 -1.11 5.91
CA ARG A 143 10.80 -0.80 7.01
C ARG A 143 10.29 0.47 7.70
N ARG A 144 9.86 0.32 8.94
CA ARG A 144 9.13 1.36 9.68
C ARG A 144 9.85 2.71 9.69
N ASP A 145 11.08 2.74 10.19
CA ASP A 145 11.79 4.00 10.38
C ASP A 145 12.13 4.69 9.07
N VAL A 146 12.50 3.92 8.04
CA VAL A 146 12.75 4.42 6.70
C VAL A 146 11.46 5.01 6.12
N ALA A 147 10.35 4.27 6.17
CA ALA A 147 9.06 4.75 5.67
C ALA A 147 8.62 6.06 6.34
N LEU A 148 8.74 6.16 7.68
CA LEU A 148 8.38 7.38 8.42
C LEU A 148 9.23 8.59 7.99
N GLN A 149 10.55 8.41 7.80
CA GLN A 149 11.43 9.49 7.35
C GLN A 149 11.01 10.03 5.99
N TYR A 150 10.79 9.14 5.00
CA TYR A 150 10.38 9.55 3.66
C TYR A 150 8.95 10.09 3.62
N MET A 151 8.03 9.56 4.42
CA MET A 151 6.67 10.11 4.54
C MET A 151 6.68 11.54 5.09
N ASN A 152 7.53 11.87 6.05
CA ASN A 152 7.71 13.25 6.53
C ASN A 152 8.15 14.20 5.42
N LEU A 153 8.96 13.75 4.45
CA LEU A 153 9.32 14.57 3.29
C LEU A 153 8.15 14.70 2.30
N LEU A 154 7.39 13.62 2.08
CA LEU A 154 6.23 13.65 1.16
C LEU A 154 5.19 14.70 1.57
N ILE A 155 4.99 14.95 2.87
CA ILE A 155 4.11 16.00 3.39
C ILE A 155 4.49 17.36 2.80
N ASN A 156 5.78 17.71 2.77
CA ASN A 156 6.28 19.00 2.29
C ASN A 156 5.99 19.24 0.78
N TYR A 157 5.78 18.14 0.04
CA TYR A 157 5.44 18.18 -1.38
C TYR A 157 3.95 17.93 -1.64
N GLY A 158 3.10 17.89 -0.60
CA GLY A 158 1.66 17.62 -0.72
C GLY A 158 1.32 16.24 -1.28
N ARG A 159 2.24 15.27 -1.17
CA ARG A 159 2.09 13.90 -1.70
C ARG A 159 1.46 12.99 -0.67
N SER A 160 0.51 12.14 -1.11
CA SER A 160 -0.29 11.32 -0.17
C SER A 160 -0.71 9.94 -0.70
N LYS A 161 -0.25 9.57 -1.89
CA LYS A 161 -0.54 8.24 -2.46
C LYS A 161 0.50 7.23 -1.99
N ILE A 162 0.12 5.96 -1.83
CA ILE A 162 1.07 4.89 -1.53
C ILE A 162 2.14 4.78 -2.63
N PHE A 163 1.76 5.02 -3.90
CA PHE A 163 2.72 5.06 -5.00
C PHE A 163 3.79 6.13 -4.83
N ASP A 164 3.48 7.28 -4.21
CA ASP A 164 4.48 8.30 -3.92
C ASP A 164 5.54 7.76 -2.96
N LEU A 165 5.12 6.99 -1.95
CA LEU A 165 6.05 6.33 -1.04
C LEU A 165 6.91 5.28 -1.78
N VAL A 166 6.29 4.42 -2.58
CA VAL A 166 7.00 3.41 -3.39
C VAL A 166 8.02 4.05 -4.34
N ARG A 167 7.63 5.15 -5.00
CA ARG A 167 8.49 5.90 -5.93
C ARG A 167 9.62 6.65 -5.21
N GLY A 168 9.38 7.04 -3.96
CA GLY A 168 10.32 7.81 -3.14
C GLY A 168 11.26 6.98 -2.26
N LEU A 169 11.04 5.68 -2.08
CA LEU A 169 11.92 4.82 -1.28
C LEU A 169 13.12 4.32 -2.10
N PRO A 170 14.32 4.21 -1.48
CA PRO A 170 15.52 3.78 -2.18
C PRO A 170 15.45 2.34 -2.72
N LYS A 171 14.99 1.38 -1.90
CA LYS A 171 15.02 -0.05 -2.23
C LYS A 171 13.62 -0.65 -2.17
N VAL A 172 13.07 -0.97 -3.33
CA VAL A 172 11.71 -1.53 -3.44
C VAL A 172 11.74 -2.84 -4.21
N LEU A 173 11.06 -3.86 -3.68
CA LEU A 173 10.88 -5.15 -4.31
C LEU A 173 9.40 -5.34 -4.68
N PHE A 174 9.17 -5.78 -5.90
CA PHE A 174 7.86 -6.16 -6.45
C PHE A 174 7.87 -7.67 -6.66
N LEU A 175 7.15 -8.41 -5.82
CA LEU A 175 7.04 -9.85 -5.88
C LEU A 175 5.97 -10.27 -6.89
N ASN A 176 6.31 -11.22 -7.78
CA ASN A 176 5.30 -11.89 -8.58
C ASN A 176 4.64 -13.01 -7.73
N PRO A 177 3.36 -12.90 -7.39
CA PRO A 177 2.72 -13.85 -6.47
C PRO A 177 2.79 -15.30 -6.96
N LEU A 178 2.78 -15.54 -8.28
CA LEU A 178 2.77 -16.90 -8.84
C LEU A 178 4.06 -17.68 -8.56
N ILE A 179 5.23 -17.02 -8.62
CA ILE A 179 6.50 -17.71 -8.35
C ILE A 179 6.70 -18.02 -6.87
N HIS A 180 5.99 -17.30 -5.99
CA HIS A 180 5.94 -17.57 -4.56
C HIS A 180 4.81 -18.55 -4.18
N GLY A 181 4.11 -19.11 -5.16
CA GLY A 181 3.01 -20.04 -4.93
C GLY A 181 1.82 -19.41 -4.20
N ILE A 182 1.60 -18.11 -4.40
CA ILE A 182 0.47 -17.38 -3.84
C ILE A 182 -0.71 -17.45 -4.81
N GLU A 183 -1.86 -17.87 -4.31
CA GLU A 183 -3.09 -17.88 -5.07
C GLU A 183 -3.57 -16.44 -5.30
N LEU A 184 -3.80 -16.05 -6.55
CA LEU A 184 -4.24 -14.69 -6.88
C LEU A 184 -5.56 -14.30 -6.22
N ARG A 185 -6.43 -15.28 -5.95
CA ARG A 185 -7.66 -15.08 -5.19
C ARG A 185 -7.40 -14.47 -3.81
N SER A 186 -6.29 -14.83 -3.16
CA SER A 186 -5.95 -14.28 -1.84
C SER A 186 -5.62 -12.79 -1.86
N LEU A 187 -5.33 -12.24 -3.04
CA LEU A 187 -4.98 -10.83 -3.24
C LEU A 187 -6.14 -10.00 -3.85
N VAL A 188 -7.36 -10.55 -3.90
CA VAL A 188 -8.52 -9.85 -4.48
C VAL A 188 -9.09 -8.83 -3.50
N ASN A 189 -9.22 -7.58 -3.98
CA ASN A 189 -9.94 -6.52 -3.29
C ASN A 189 -11.44 -6.57 -3.63
N ILE A 190 -12.29 -6.58 -2.62
CA ILE A 190 -13.75 -6.51 -2.77
C ILE A 190 -14.19 -5.05 -2.79
N ASN A 191 -14.35 -4.47 -3.96
CA ASN A 191 -14.77 -3.08 -4.14
C ASN A 191 -16.29 -2.93 -4.36
N ARG A 192 -16.91 -3.96 -4.92
CA ARG A 192 -18.35 -4.06 -5.19
C ARG A 192 -18.86 -5.39 -4.65
N ARG A 193 -20.18 -5.52 -4.46
CA ARG A 193 -20.78 -6.78 -3.99
C ARG A 193 -20.62 -7.92 -5.00
N GLU A 194 -20.58 -7.60 -6.29
CA GLU A 194 -20.39 -8.57 -7.37
C GLU A 194 -18.98 -9.22 -7.32
N ASP A 195 -17.98 -8.52 -6.79
CA ASP A 195 -16.61 -9.03 -6.66
C ASP A 195 -16.55 -10.28 -5.76
N LEU A 196 -17.50 -10.44 -4.84
CA LEU A 196 -17.62 -11.63 -3.99
C LEU A 196 -17.92 -12.91 -4.78
N MET A 197 -18.64 -12.79 -5.90
CA MET A 197 -18.98 -13.92 -6.77
C MET A 197 -17.92 -14.13 -7.85
N ASN A 198 -17.15 -13.09 -8.19
CA ASN A 198 -16.18 -13.07 -9.28
C ASN A 198 -14.74 -12.98 -8.74
N THR A 199 -14.32 -13.99 -7.99
CA THR A 199 -12.97 -14.05 -7.40
C THR A 199 -11.90 -14.55 -8.38
N ALA A 200 -12.26 -14.87 -9.62
CA ALA A 200 -11.32 -15.25 -10.65
C ALA A 200 -10.72 -13.97 -11.29
N MET A 201 -9.48 -13.66 -10.96
CA MET A 201 -8.70 -12.76 -11.79
C MET A 201 -8.44 -13.45 -13.14
N SER A 202 -9.15 -13.04 -14.19
CA SER A 202 -8.79 -13.44 -15.54
C SER A 202 -7.52 -12.72 -15.95
N MET A 203 -6.42 -13.43 -15.98
CA MET A 203 -5.15 -12.91 -16.47
C MET A 203 -4.96 -13.35 -17.90
N ASN A 204 -5.40 -12.52 -18.83
CA ASN A 204 -5.30 -12.84 -20.26
C ASN A 204 -3.87 -12.71 -20.81
N GLU A 205 -2.95 -12.01 -20.10
CA GLU A 205 -1.57 -11.84 -20.51
C GLU A 205 -0.62 -11.90 -19.31
N GLN A 206 0.44 -12.71 -19.41
CA GLN A 206 1.53 -12.75 -18.45
C GLN A 206 2.70 -11.93 -19.00
N VAL A 207 2.77 -10.67 -18.65
CA VAL A 207 3.86 -9.75 -19.02
C VAL A 207 5.00 -9.87 -18.01
N ILE A 208 4.67 -9.96 -16.72
CA ILE A 208 5.64 -10.09 -15.63
C ILE A 208 5.84 -11.57 -15.29
N ARG A 209 7.08 -12.05 -15.37
CA ARG A 209 7.43 -13.45 -15.10
C ARG A 209 8.30 -13.64 -13.86
N ASN A 210 8.99 -12.59 -13.41
CA ASN A 210 9.94 -12.62 -12.29
C ASN A 210 9.59 -11.52 -11.29
N ASP A 211 10.21 -11.57 -10.11
CA ASP A 211 10.27 -10.45 -9.21
C ASP A 211 11.07 -9.31 -9.85
N ILE A 212 10.71 -8.07 -9.51
CA ILE A 212 11.39 -6.88 -10.00
C ILE A 212 11.88 -6.07 -8.81
N SER A 213 13.16 -5.70 -8.79
CA SER A 213 13.72 -4.84 -7.76
C SER A 213 14.13 -3.49 -8.34
N ILE A 214 13.81 -2.42 -7.63
CA ILE A 214 14.35 -1.09 -7.87
C ILE A 214 15.29 -0.77 -6.73
N ILE A 215 16.56 -0.58 -7.05
CA ILE A 215 17.61 -0.25 -6.08
C ILE A 215 18.24 1.07 -6.48
N ARG A 216 18.13 2.06 -5.61
CA ARG A 216 18.72 3.39 -5.72
C ARG A 216 19.63 3.61 -4.52
N ASN A 217 20.74 4.25 -4.71
CA ASN A 217 21.77 4.39 -3.66
C ASN A 217 21.70 5.72 -2.88
N TYR A 218 20.64 6.51 -3.08
CA TYR A 218 20.48 7.75 -2.33
C TYR A 218 20.00 7.52 -0.90
N THR A 219 20.29 8.49 -0.08
CA THR A 219 19.90 8.57 1.34
C THR A 219 18.88 9.69 1.56
N ILE A 220 18.32 9.75 2.77
CA ILE A 220 17.45 10.87 3.17
C ILE A 220 18.19 12.22 3.09
N ASP A 221 19.49 12.25 3.42
CA ASP A 221 20.31 13.47 3.37
C ASP A 221 20.53 13.95 1.94
N ASP A 222 20.57 13.05 0.95
CA ASP A 222 20.65 13.42 -0.47
C ASP A 222 19.37 14.11 -0.93
N VAL A 223 18.22 13.65 -0.43
CA VAL A 223 16.92 14.30 -0.72
C VAL A 223 16.85 15.69 -0.08
N VAL A 224 17.18 15.79 1.20
CA VAL A 224 17.16 17.06 1.94
C VAL A 224 18.15 18.07 1.35
N SER A 225 19.35 17.61 0.99
CA SER A 225 20.40 18.44 0.37
C SER A 225 20.22 18.65 -1.13
N LYS A 226 19.18 18.05 -1.75
CA LYS A 226 18.87 18.12 -3.17
C LYS A 226 20.06 17.75 -4.08
N ARG A 227 20.76 16.65 -3.74
CA ARG A 227 21.87 16.12 -4.55
C ARG A 227 21.32 15.41 -5.79
N LEU A 228 21.04 16.17 -6.84
CA LEU A 228 20.31 15.70 -8.03
C LEU A 228 20.97 14.52 -8.73
N SER A 229 22.31 14.43 -8.75
CA SER A 229 23.01 13.27 -9.33
C SER A 229 22.62 11.95 -8.68
N GLU A 230 22.46 11.95 -7.35
CA GLU A 230 22.11 10.77 -6.56
C GLU A 230 20.62 10.41 -6.69
N LEU A 231 19.76 11.42 -6.94
CA LEU A 231 18.31 11.28 -6.97
C LEU A 231 17.74 10.88 -8.34
N THR A 232 18.57 10.83 -9.37
CA THR A 232 18.14 10.50 -10.74
C THR A 232 17.30 9.22 -10.78
N GLY A 233 16.16 9.25 -11.46
CA GLY A 233 15.23 8.12 -11.56
C GLY A 233 14.35 7.90 -10.31
N SER A 234 14.26 8.86 -9.41
CA SER A 234 13.37 8.82 -8.24
C SER A 234 12.27 9.87 -8.32
N LEU A 235 11.21 9.70 -7.51
CA LEU A 235 10.18 10.72 -7.29
C LEU A 235 10.80 12.07 -6.88
N TRP A 236 11.84 12.05 -6.04
CA TRP A 236 12.48 13.27 -5.55
C TRP A 236 13.12 14.09 -6.64
N TYR A 237 13.79 13.43 -7.60
CA TYR A 237 14.32 14.10 -8.78
C TYR A 237 13.20 14.80 -9.55
N THR A 238 12.13 14.07 -9.84
CA THR A 238 10.94 14.59 -10.54
C THR A 238 10.33 15.79 -9.80
N LEU A 239 10.15 15.70 -8.48
CA LEU A 239 9.56 16.77 -7.67
C LEU A 239 10.45 18.02 -7.56
N ILE A 240 11.78 17.87 -7.56
CA ILE A 240 12.72 18.99 -7.39
C ILE A 240 12.98 19.70 -8.74
N THR A 241 13.09 18.94 -9.83
CA THR A 241 13.48 19.48 -11.15
C THR A 241 12.29 19.76 -12.06
N GLY A 242 11.14 19.13 -11.82
CA GLY A 242 10.01 19.10 -12.74
C GLY A 242 10.21 18.18 -13.95
N ASP A 243 11.33 17.45 -14.03
CA ASP A 243 11.63 16.53 -15.14
C ASP A 243 11.25 15.08 -14.77
N PRO A 244 10.17 14.51 -15.34
CA PRO A 244 9.72 13.16 -15.06
C PRO A 244 10.48 12.07 -15.85
N TRP A 245 11.24 12.44 -16.88
CA TRP A 245 11.77 11.48 -17.83
C TRP A 245 12.78 10.49 -17.28
N PRO A 246 13.71 10.86 -16.37
CA PRO A 246 14.62 9.88 -15.77
C PRO A 246 13.88 8.83 -14.95
N GLU A 247 12.88 9.22 -14.19
CA GLU A 247 12.04 8.30 -13.41
C GLU A 247 11.17 7.41 -14.32
N PHE A 248 10.56 8.00 -15.35
CA PHE A 248 9.78 7.27 -16.35
C PHE A 248 10.60 6.18 -17.04
N ARG A 249 11.80 6.53 -17.52
CA ARG A 249 12.70 5.56 -18.19
C ARG A 249 13.08 4.41 -17.28
N LEU A 250 13.43 4.68 -16.02
CA LEU A 250 13.76 3.64 -15.06
C LEU A 250 12.63 2.60 -14.95
N TYR A 251 11.39 3.04 -14.83
CA TYR A 251 10.26 2.13 -14.71
C TYR A 251 9.95 1.38 -16.01
N VAL A 252 10.08 2.02 -17.18
CA VAL A 252 9.91 1.35 -18.47
C VAL A 252 10.97 0.24 -18.67
N GLU A 253 12.25 0.57 -18.43
CA GLU A 253 13.36 -0.37 -18.55
C GLU A 253 13.27 -1.54 -17.56
N SER A 254 12.66 -1.29 -16.39
CA SER A 254 12.42 -2.32 -15.37
C SER A 254 11.15 -3.14 -15.63
N GLY A 255 10.36 -2.84 -16.68
CA GLY A 255 9.09 -3.52 -16.96
C GLY A 255 7.92 -3.05 -16.07
N LEU A 256 8.09 -1.99 -15.28
CA LEU A 256 7.08 -1.43 -14.37
C LEU A 256 6.21 -0.37 -15.07
N HIS A 257 5.58 -0.75 -16.19
CA HIS A 257 4.83 0.17 -17.07
C HIS A 257 3.68 0.89 -16.35
N PHE A 258 3.07 0.24 -15.35
CA PHE A 258 2.03 0.87 -14.53
C PHE A 258 2.56 2.08 -13.75
N LEU A 259 3.74 1.96 -13.11
CA LEU A 259 4.39 3.08 -12.43
C LEU A 259 4.86 4.15 -13.42
N ALA A 260 5.41 3.76 -14.56
CA ALA A 260 5.77 4.70 -15.62
C ALA A 260 4.57 5.56 -16.04
N GLY A 261 3.40 4.95 -16.24
CA GLY A 261 2.16 5.68 -16.52
C GLY A 261 1.78 6.68 -15.43
N HIS A 262 1.96 6.31 -14.16
CA HIS A 262 1.70 7.21 -13.03
C HIS A 262 2.66 8.41 -12.97
N VAL A 263 3.92 8.24 -13.37
CA VAL A 263 4.89 9.36 -13.46
C VAL A 263 4.39 10.41 -14.45
N LEU A 264 3.93 9.99 -15.64
CA LEU A 264 3.40 10.90 -16.66
C LEU A 264 2.09 11.58 -16.24
N LEU A 265 1.16 10.83 -15.63
CA LEU A 265 -0.10 11.39 -15.14
C LEU A 265 0.11 12.46 -14.06
N ASP A 266 1.10 12.28 -13.21
CA ASP A 266 1.42 13.29 -12.21
C ASP A 266 2.00 14.56 -12.84
N SER A 267 2.88 14.44 -13.82
CA SER A 267 3.50 15.59 -14.51
C SER A 267 2.47 16.43 -15.31
N THR A 268 1.47 15.78 -15.91
CA THR A 268 0.40 16.50 -16.65
C THR A 268 -0.57 17.24 -15.73
N ASN A 269 -0.82 16.72 -14.54
CA ASN A 269 -1.73 17.36 -13.57
C ASN A 269 -1.10 18.59 -12.88
N GLU A 270 0.22 18.69 -12.80
CA GLU A 270 0.92 19.86 -12.26
C GLU A 270 0.95 21.02 -13.25
N ASN A 271 1.02 20.74 -14.54
CA ASN A 271 0.97 21.77 -15.61
C ASN A 271 -0.42 22.41 -15.78
N VAL A 272 -1.49 21.82 -15.23
CA VAL A 272 -2.85 22.40 -15.25
C VAL A 272 -3.10 23.32 -14.05
N LYS A 273 -2.18 23.37 -13.06
CA LYS A 273 -2.32 24.20 -11.85
C LYS A 273 -1.46 25.49 -11.86
N GLN A 274 -0.71 25.73 -12.93
CA GLN A 274 -0.07 27.01 -13.22
C GLN A 274 -0.91 27.80 -14.24
#